data_385e9b44126f714df06f50a6971aff85
#
_entry.id   385e9b44126f714df06f50a6971aff85
#
_cell.length_a   1.000
_cell.length_b   1.000
_cell.length_c   1.000
_cell.angle_alpha   90.00
_cell.angle_beta   90.00
_cell.angle_gamma   90.00
#
_symmetry.space_group_name_H-M   'P 1'
#
loop_
_entity.id
_entity.type
_entity.pdbx_description
1 polymer ?
#
loop_
_entity_poly.entity_id
_entity_poly.type
_entity_poly.pdbx_seq_one_letter_code
_entity_poly.pdbx_strand_id
1 'polypeptide(L)'
;MNAAVKTGLPDAHGLRALRFRLQGRRAVLLAELRAHVRAARAGAPAEPGGDEVLLAQLRELDLAEAQRDAGELESIGVALGRMESGEYGMCLDCANPIGHARLAANPHALRCVECEAAHA
;
A
#
# COMPACT_ATOMS: atom_id res chain seq x y z
N MET A 1 18.84 18.77 17.13
CA MET A 1 18.45 18.26 17.33
C MET A 1 17.74 17.45 17.03
N ASN A 2 17.82 16.79 16.96
CA ASN A 2 17.16 16.08 16.60
C ASN A 2 15.89 16.03 17.05
N ALA A 3 15.40 16.91 17.45
CA ALA A 3 14.02 17.10 17.72
C ALA A 3 13.13 16.64 16.60
N ALA A 4 13.71 16.50 15.44
CA ALA A 4 13.00 16.00 14.27
C ALA A 4 12.79 14.48 14.32
N VAL A 5 13.54 13.80 15.18
CA VAL A 5 13.43 12.34 15.28
C VAL A 5 12.34 11.99 16.28
N LYS A 6 11.19 11.55 15.79
CA LYS A 6 10.10 11.10 16.64
C LYS A 6 10.26 9.63 16.95
N THR A 7 10.01 9.25 18.21
CA THR A 7 10.00 7.86 18.62
C THR A 7 8.90 7.12 17.83
N GLY A 8 9.23 5.97 17.28
CA GLY A 8 8.27 5.19 16.53
C GLY A 8 8.34 5.39 15.02
N LEU A 9 9.15 6.34 14.55
CA LEU A 9 9.37 6.51 13.11
C LEU A 9 10.63 5.76 12.69
N PRO A 10 10.63 5.13 11.51
CA PRO A 10 11.82 4.43 11.03
C PRO A 10 12.92 5.43 10.66
N ASP A 11 14.18 5.01 10.88
CA ASP A 11 15.33 5.76 10.42
C ASP A 11 15.56 5.52 8.93
N ALA A 12 16.61 6.10 8.37
CA ALA A 12 16.90 5.97 6.94
C ALA A 12 17.11 4.51 6.51
N HIS A 13 17.78 3.73 7.35
CA HIS A 13 18.02 2.32 7.07
C HIS A 13 16.70 1.53 7.08
N GLY A 14 15.89 1.75 8.11
CA GLY A 14 14.59 1.12 8.23
C GLY A 14 13.66 1.50 7.06
N LEU A 15 13.68 2.77 6.66
CA LEU A 15 12.90 3.22 5.50
C LEU A 15 13.29 2.48 4.23
N ARG A 16 14.60 2.31 3.99
CA ARG A 16 15.03 1.59 2.80
C ARG A 16 14.56 0.15 2.80
N ALA A 17 14.64 -0.51 3.96
CA ALA A 17 14.19 -1.90 4.09
C ALA A 17 12.68 -2.01 3.86
N LEU A 18 11.90 -1.11 4.45
CA LEU A 18 10.45 -1.11 4.28
C LEU A 18 10.05 -0.77 2.85
N ARG A 19 10.74 0.17 2.22
CA ARG A 19 10.50 0.48 0.81
C ARG A 19 10.74 -0.73 -0.07
N PHE A 20 11.83 -1.45 0.18
CA PHE A 20 12.13 -2.66 -0.60
C PHE A 20 11.02 -3.69 -0.46
N ARG A 21 10.54 -3.90 0.77
CA ARG A 21 9.43 -4.83 1.02
C ARG A 21 8.16 -4.39 0.30
N LEU A 22 7.83 -3.11 0.35
CA LEU A 22 6.64 -2.58 -0.32
C LEU A 22 6.73 -2.72 -1.83
N GLN A 23 7.88 -2.42 -2.41
CA GLN A 23 8.08 -2.55 -3.85
C GLN A 23 7.96 -4.00 -4.29
N GLY A 24 8.50 -4.93 -3.50
CA GLY A 24 8.40 -6.36 -3.79
C GLY A 24 6.96 -6.85 -3.70
N ARG A 25 6.25 -6.47 -2.64
CA ARG A 25 4.84 -6.85 -2.49
C ARG A 25 4.00 -6.27 -3.62
N ARG A 26 4.27 -5.02 -4.00
CA ARG A 26 3.58 -4.37 -5.10
C ARG A 26 3.74 -5.15 -6.41
N ALA A 27 4.95 -5.59 -6.70
CA ALA A 27 5.22 -6.36 -7.91
C ALA A 27 4.43 -7.67 -7.94
N VAL A 28 4.39 -8.38 -6.80
CA VAL A 28 3.64 -9.62 -6.69
C VAL A 28 2.15 -9.37 -6.89
N LEU A 29 1.60 -8.38 -6.20
CA LEU A 29 0.16 -8.05 -6.32
C LEU A 29 -0.21 -7.67 -7.74
N LEU A 30 0.61 -6.84 -8.39
CA LEU A 30 0.33 -6.44 -9.77
C LEU A 30 0.29 -7.64 -10.70
N ALA A 31 1.20 -8.58 -10.53
CA ALA A 31 1.22 -9.79 -11.37
C ALA A 31 -0.03 -10.63 -11.14
N GLU A 32 -0.43 -10.82 -9.88
CA GLU A 32 -1.62 -11.59 -9.55
C GLU A 32 -2.89 -10.93 -10.07
N LEU A 33 -3.00 -9.61 -9.89
CA LEU A 33 -4.19 -8.88 -10.31
C LEU A 33 -4.32 -8.84 -11.83
N ARG A 34 -3.20 -8.70 -12.55
CA ARG A 34 -3.22 -8.78 -13.99
C ARG A 34 -3.68 -10.16 -14.47
N ALA A 35 -3.28 -11.22 -13.77
CA ALA A 35 -3.74 -12.56 -14.09
C ALA A 35 -5.24 -12.71 -13.88
N HIS A 36 -5.79 -12.12 -12.80
CA HIS A 36 -7.24 -12.13 -12.57
C HIS A 36 -7.99 -11.42 -13.69
N VAL A 37 -7.51 -10.25 -14.10
CA VAL A 37 -8.14 -9.50 -15.19
C VAL A 37 -8.09 -10.29 -16.49
N ARG A 38 -6.94 -10.88 -16.81
CA ARG A 38 -6.81 -11.68 -18.04
C ARG A 38 -7.77 -12.85 -18.04
N ALA A 39 -7.90 -13.54 -16.91
CA ALA A 39 -8.81 -14.67 -16.79
C ALA A 39 -10.27 -14.24 -16.97
N ALA A 40 -10.65 -13.13 -16.36
CA ALA A 40 -12.02 -12.61 -16.43
C ALA A 40 -12.34 -12.07 -17.82
N ARG A 41 -11.34 -11.62 -18.57
CA ARG A 41 -11.52 -11.05 -19.90
C ARG A 41 -11.03 -11.97 -21.01
N ALA A 42 -11.02 -13.26 -20.76
CA ALA A 42 -10.57 -14.24 -21.74
C ALA A 42 -11.32 -14.05 -23.06
N GLY A 43 -10.56 -13.92 -24.16
CA GLY A 43 -11.13 -13.66 -25.48
C GLY A 43 -11.31 -12.20 -25.84
N ALA A 44 -11.12 -11.28 -24.89
CA ALA A 44 -11.19 -9.85 -25.16
C ALA A 44 -9.80 -9.31 -25.53
N PRO A 45 -9.74 -8.25 -26.36
CA PRO A 45 -8.45 -7.62 -26.64
C PRO A 45 -7.82 -7.07 -25.37
N ALA A 46 -6.48 -7.11 -25.29
CA ALA A 46 -5.77 -6.50 -24.18
C ALA A 46 -5.90 -4.98 -24.28
N GLU A 47 -6.17 -4.34 -23.17
CA GLU A 47 -6.25 -2.89 -23.11
C GLU A 47 -4.89 -2.31 -22.71
N PRO A 48 -4.42 -1.29 -23.42
CA PRO A 48 -3.21 -0.59 -22.98
C PRO A 48 -3.52 0.23 -21.73
N GLY A 49 -2.52 0.41 -20.90
CA GLY A 49 -2.66 1.26 -19.73
C GLY A 49 -1.81 0.77 -18.59
N GLY A 50 -1.63 1.65 -17.63
CA GLY A 50 -0.85 1.38 -16.45
C GLY A 50 -1.70 0.90 -15.28
N ASP A 51 -1.19 1.13 -14.09
CA ASP A 51 -1.80 0.64 -12.85
C ASP A 51 -3.20 1.20 -12.61
N GLU A 52 -3.44 2.45 -13.03
CA GLU A 52 -4.77 3.06 -12.86
C GLU A 52 -5.83 2.35 -13.68
N VAL A 53 -5.48 1.94 -14.90
CA VAL A 53 -6.40 1.19 -15.76
C VAL A 53 -6.66 -0.18 -15.15
N LEU A 54 -5.61 -0.83 -14.65
CA LEU A 54 -5.75 -2.12 -13.98
C LEU A 54 -6.68 -2.02 -12.77
N LEU A 55 -6.49 -1.00 -11.93
CA LEU A 55 -7.35 -0.80 -10.76
C LEU A 55 -8.80 -0.57 -11.16
N ALA A 56 -9.04 0.21 -12.22
CA ALA A 56 -10.40 0.44 -12.71
C ALA A 56 -11.03 -0.86 -13.19
N GLN A 57 -10.30 -1.70 -13.90
CA GLN A 57 -10.79 -3.00 -14.36
C GLN A 57 -11.12 -3.92 -13.18
N LEU A 58 -10.29 -3.89 -12.13
CA LEU A 58 -10.51 -4.71 -10.95
C LEU A 58 -11.77 -4.31 -10.19
N ARG A 59 -12.10 -3.01 -10.19
CA ARG A 59 -13.33 -2.54 -9.54
C ARG A 59 -14.59 -3.03 -10.24
N GLU A 60 -14.48 -3.35 -11.52
CA GLU A 60 -15.60 -3.90 -12.28
C GLU A 60 -15.80 -5.40 -12.03
N LEU A 61 -14.80 -6.08 -11.47
CA LEU A 61 -14.89 -7.50 -11.18
C LEU A 61 -15.49 -7.69 -9.78
N ASP A 62 -16.51 -8.54 -9.70
CA ASP A 62 -17.14 -8.87 -8.42
C ASP A 62 -16.40 -10.04 -7.77
N LEU A 63 -15.11 -9.84 -7.50
CA LEU A 63 -14.25 -10.84 -6.89
C LEU A 63 -13.69 -10.24 -5.60
N ALA A 64 -14.21 -10.68 -4.45
CA ALA A 64 -13.82 -10.13 -3.16
C ALA A 64 -12.31 -10.20 -2.92
N GLU A 65 -11.67 -11.29 -3.35
CA GLU A 65 -10.23 -11.44 -3.20
C GLU A 65 -9.47 -10.40 -4.03
N ALA A 66 -9.86 -10.22 -5.29
CA ALA A 66 -9.23 -9.23 -6.16
C ALA A 66 -9.43 -7.82 -5.64
N GLN A 67 -10.60 -7.53 -5.07
CA GLN A 67 -10.87 -6.23 -4.49
C GLN A 67 -10.03 -5.95 -3.26
N ARG A 68 -9.80 -6.96 -2.41
CA ARG A 68 -8.91 -6.82 -1.26
C ARG A 68 -7.48 -6.56 -1.70
N ASP A 69 -7.02 -7.28 -2.71
CA ASP A 69 -5.67 -7.11 -3.25
C ASP A 69 -5.51 -5.73 -3.88
N ALA A 70 -6.54 -5.25 -4.58
CA ALA A 70 -6.53 -3.90 -5.14
C ALA A 70 -6.45 -2.84 -4.04
N GLY A 71 -7.16 -3.06 -2.93
CA GLY A 71 -7.10 -2.17 -1.77
C GLY A 71 -5.72 -2.13 -1.15
N GLU A 72 -5.09 -3.29 -1.01
CA GLU A 72 -3.72 -3.36 -0.51
C GLU A 72 -2.76 -2.64 -1.47
N LEU A 73 -2.93 -2.83 -2.77
CA LEU A 73 -2.10 -2.17 -3.78
C LEU A 73 -2.22 -0.65 -3.69
N GLU A 74 -3.44 -0.14 -3.50
CA GLU A 74 -3.65 1.30 -3.33
C GLU A 74 -2.94 1.81 -2.07
N SER A 75 -3.04 1.08 -0.97
CA SER A 75 -2.37 1.45 0.29
C SER A 75 -0.85 1.46 0.13
N ILE A 76 -0.31 0.49 -0.61
CA ILE A 76 1.12 0.45 -0.90
C ILE A 76 1.54 1.70 -1.69
N GLY A 77 0.74 2.08 -2.69
CA GLY A 77 1.02 3.27 -3.47
C GLY A 77 1.04 4.53 -2.61
N VAL A 78 0.08 4.67 -1.70
CA VAL A 78 0.05 5.81 -0.78
C VAL A 78 1.28 5.77 0.13
N ALA A 79 1.62 4.60 0.67
CA ALA A 79 2.78 4.47 1.56
C ALA A 79 4.08 4.86 0.86
N LEU A 80 4.28 4.39 -0.37
CA LEU A 80 5.46 4.75 -1.15
C LEU A 80 5.52 6.25 -1.44
N GLY A 81 4.37 6.86 -1.74
CA GLY A 81 4.29 8.30 -1.94
C GLY A 81 4.63 9.08 -0.68
N ARG A 82 4.20 8.58 0.48
CA ARG A 82 4.53 9.23 1.74
C ARG A 82 6.01 9.08 2.09
N MET A 83 6.65 8.02 1.67
CA MET A 83 8.12 7.91 1.79
C MET A 83 8.82 9.02 1.00
N GLU A 84 8.31 9.31 -0.20
CA GLU A 84 8.83 10.39 -1.02
C GLU A 84 8.65 11.76 -0.36
N SER A 85 7.51 11.99 0.29
CA SER A 85 7.21 13.27 0.91
C SER A 85 7.74 13.40 2.35
N GLY A 86 8.35 12.34 2.89
CA GLY A 86 8.89 12.38 4.24
C GLY A 86 7.87 12.16 5.34
N GLU A 87 6.67 11.70 5.00
CA GLU A 87 5.59 11.53 5.97
C GLU A 87 5.29 10.07 6.32
N TYR A 88 6.06 9.15 5.77
CA TYR A 88 5.82 7.72 6.02
C TYR A 88 5.97 7.41 7.51
N GLY A 89 5.05 6.59 8.03
CA GLY A 89 5.06 6.16 9.42
C GLY A 89 4.23 7.03 10.34
N MET A 90 3.68 8.13 9.84
CA MET A 90 2.78 8.98 10.60
C MET A 90 1.33 8.65 10.23
N CYS A 91 0.48 8.53 11.24
CA CYS A 91 -0.93 8.22 11.03
C CYS A 91 -1.60 9.30 10.18
N LEU A 92 -2.40 8.89 9.19
CA LEU A 92 -3.13 9.82 8.34
C LEU A 92 -4.10 10.70 9.13
N ASP A 93 -4.67 10.17 10.21
CA ASP A 93 -5.75 10.86 10.90
C ASP A 93 -5.26 11.69 12.08
N CYS A 94 -4.37 11.15 12.90
CA CYS A 94 -3.94 11.84 14.12
C CYS A 94 -2.50 12.36 14.07
N ALA A 95 -1.76 12.03 13.00
CA ALA A 95 -0.38 12.45 12.80
C ALA A 95 0.61 11.94 13.85
N ASN A 96 0.18 11.04 14.72
CA ASN A 96 1.08 10.36 15.65
C ASN A 96 1.81 9.23 14.94
N PRO A 97 2.98 8.79 15.42
CA PRO A 97 3.65 7.65 14.80
C PRO A 97 2.79 6.40 14.85
N ILE A 98 2.80 5.65 13.74
CA ILE A 98 2.11 4.37 13.66
C ILE A 98 2.78 3.34 14.55
N GLY A 99 4.10 3.37 14.61
CA GLY A 99 4.90 2.51 15.48
C GLY A 99 5.67 1.46 14.71
N HIS A 100 6.87 1.14 15.21
CA HIS A 100 7.78 0.19 14.54
C HIS A 100 7.17 -1.20 14.39
N ALA A 101 6.52 -1.70 15.45
CA ALA A 101 5.97 -3.06 15.42
C ALA A 101 4.87 -3.20 14.38
N ARG A 102 3.98 -2.21 14.30
CA ARG A 102 2.90 -2.24 13.33
C ARG A 102 3.42 -2.10 11.89
N LEU A 103 4.40 -1.22 11.68
CA LEU A 103 5.00 -1.06 10.35
C LEU A 103 5.79 -2.30 9.93
N ALA A 104 6.45 -2.96 10.87
CA ALA A 104 7.17 -4.20 10.56
C ALA A 104 6.21 -5.32 10.15
N ALA A 105 5.05 -5.40 10.81
CA ALA A 105 4.03 -6.38 10.47
C ALA A 105 3.28 -6.01 9.21
N ASN A 106 3.06 -4.70 8.99
CA ASN A 106 2.24 -4.23 7.89
C ASN A 106 2.82 -2.91 7.35
N PRO A 107 3.81 -2.99 6.44
CA PRO A 107 4.47 -1.78 5.95
C PRO A 107 3.55 -0.80 5.22
N HIS A 108 2.40 -1.25 4.72
CA HIS A 108 1.45 -0.36 4.06
C HIS A 108 0.39 0.21 5.00
N ALA A 109 0.55 0.03 6.31
CA ALA A 109 -0.35 0.63 7.28
C ALA A 109 -0.28 2.15 7.17
N LEU A 110 -1.44 2.79 7.10
CA LEU A 110 -1.55 4.25 6.96
C LEU A 110 -2.08 4.92 8.20
N ARG A 111 -2.61 4.14 9.14
CA ARG A 111 -3.19 4.64 10.38
C ARG A 111 -2.67 3.84 11.56
N CYS A 112 -2.63 4.48 12.72
CA CYS A 112 -2.33 3.75 13.96
C CYS A 112 -3.49 2.81 14.29
N VAL A 113 -3.26 1.89 15.23
CA VAL A 113 -4.28 0.90 15.59
C VAL A 113 -5.58 1.56 16.01
N GLU A 114 -5.50 2.62 16.80
CA GLU A 114 -6.68 3.30 17.32
C GLU A 114 -7.49 3.98 16.22
N CYS A 115 -6.82 4.67 15.32
CA CYS A 115 -7.51 5.34 14.23
C CYS A 115 -8.04 4.34 13.20
N GLU A 116 -7.33 3.26 12.96
CA GLU A 116 -7.81 2.20 12.07
C GLU A 116 -9.09 1.58 12.63
N ALA A 117 -9.12 1.31 13.94
CA ALA A 117 -10.33 0.78 14.58
C ALA A 117 -11.50 1.74 14.45
N ALA A 118 -11.26 3.05 14.52
CA ALA A 118 -12.32 4.04 14.39
C ALA A 118 -12.89 4.11 12.98
N HIS A 119 -12.13 3.64 11.97
CA HIS A 119 -12.59 3.60 10.59
C HIS A 119 -13.35 2.31 10.23
N ALA A 120 -13.31 1.34 11.12
CA ALA A 120 -13.92 0.03 10.86
C ALA A 120 -15.45 0.10 10.83
#